data_ea56d29195c1e9124ef448c5c6d8d1c3
#
_entry.id   ea56d29195c1e9124ef448c5c6d8d1c3
#
_cell.length_a   1.000
_cell.length_b   1.000
_cell.length_c   1.000
_cell.angle_alpha   90.00
_cell.angle_beta   90.00
_cell.angle_gamma   90.00
#
_symmetry.space_group_name_H-M   'P 1'
#
loop_
_entity.id
_entity.type
_entity.pdbx_description
1 polymer ?
#
loop_
_entity_poly.entity_id
_entity_poly.type
_entity_poly.pdbx_seq_one_letter_code
_entity_poly.pdbx_strand_id
1 'polypeptide(L)'
;IENIDIGGPTMVRSAAKNFNNVLIVTNKNDYLDLINEIERNKGKTSLKFREYMSSKAFGLTAYYDAMIANWFNQKLKIKFPERKTIFGRKFKELRYGENPHQKSSLYVNSYNDKELGLNQLNGKELSYNNYNDIYASLDILLSMGKSPSTVIVKHANPCGISTNKSFFSSFKNAYACDPISAFGGVIACNFKITKNLAEEINKKFLEVILARGFEKDALSILKNKKNLRIIDISKYKQRSKTTLQAFSGSFLVQDKDKIIFNKKKLEFVTKHKPTKNDLKEIEFAFNVSKYVKSNAIVLTNNLSTIGIGAGQPSRIDSCKIAVQKASFFQKNKIKNSIAASDAFFPFADGIKSLIKAGVKIIVQPGGSIRDKEVINEANKAKVKMVFTKIRHFKH
;
A
#
# COMPACT_ATOMS: atom_id res chain seq x y z
N ILE A 1 26.14 14.91 -13.55
CA ILE A 1 25.85 16.14 -14.34
C ILE A 1 26.69 16.12 -15.62
N GLU A 2 27.98 15.87 -15.53
CA GLU A 2 28.89 15.84 -16.70
C GLU A 2 28.46 14.88 -17.82
N ASN A 3 27.77 13.83 -17.49
CA ASN A 3 27.28 12.82 -18.44
C ASN A 3 25.86 13.12 -18.97
N ILE A 4 25.30 14.30 -18.71
CA ILE A 4 24.02 14.70 -19.32
C ILE A 4 24.28 14.96 -20.80
N ASP A 5 23.66 14.14 -21.65
CA ASP A 5 23.76 14.25 -23.10
C ASP A 5 22.91 15.44 -23.60
N ILE A 6 23.53 16.33 -24.34
CA ILE A 6 22.89 17.51 -24.96
C ILE A 6 22.71 17.28 -26.46
N GLY A 7 23.77 16.86 -27.15
CA GLY A 7 23.78 16.72 -28.60
C GLY A 7 22.89 15.60 -29.11
N GLY A 8 22.94 14.44 -28.49
CA GLY A 8 22.12 13.27 -28.84
C GLY A 8 20.62 13.57 -28.80
N PRO A 9 20.06 14.04 -27.67
CA PRO A 9 18.65 14.46 -27.61
C PRO A 9 18.29 15.53 -28.64
N THR A 10 19.18 16.50 -28.89
CA THR A 10 18.95 17.55 -29.90
C THR A 10 18.82 16.96 -31.31
N MET A 11 19.72 16.09 -31.73
CA MET A 11 19.67 15.41 -33.03
C MET A 11 18.44 14.51 -33.16
N VAL A 12 18.12 13.73 -32.11
CA VAL A 12 16.93 12.87 -32.07
C VAL A 12 15.66 13.69 -32.25
N ARG A 13 15.52 14.80 -31.54
CA ARG A 13 14.36 15.71 -31.65
C ARG A 13 14.25 16.35 -33.03
N SER A 14 15.38 16.77 -33.61
CA SER A 14 15.42 17.35 -34.95
C SER A 14 14.95 16.36 -36.01
N ALA A 15 15.49 15.14 -36.00
CA ALA A 15 15.07 14.07 -36.90
C ALA A 15 13.60 13.68 -36.71
N ALA A 16 13.16 13.53 -35.46
CA ALA A 16 11.77 13.20 -35.13
C ALA A 16 10.78 14.27 -35.61
N LYS A 17 11.13 15.56 -35.50
CA LYS A 17 10.32 16.66 -36.01
C LYS A 17 10.14 16.60 -37.54
N ASN A 18 11.15 16.12 -38.26
CA ASN A 18 11.12 16.00 -39.72
C ASN A 18 10.66 14.61 -40.18
N PHE A 19 9.73 13.98 -39.49
CA PHE A 19 9.25 12.62 -39.80
C PHE A 19 8.66 12.47 -41.22
N ASN A 20 8.25 13.55 -41.87
CA ASN A 20 7.82 13.51 -43.26
C ASN A 20 8.91 12.97 -44.18
N ASN A 21 10.19 13.25 -43.92
CA ASN A 21 11.32 12.92 -44.77
C ASN A 21 12.36 12.02 -44.09
N VAL A 22 12.41 12.03 -42.74
CA VAL A 22 13.45 11.37 -41.95
C VAL A 22 12.85 10.32 -41.03
N LEU A 23 13.48 9.15 -41.02
CA LEU A 23 13.23 8.12 -40.02
C LEU A 23 14.26 8.25 -38.90
N ILE A 24 13.81 8.19 -37.68
CA ILE A 24 14.65 8.09 -36.48
C ILE A 24 14.27 6.83 -35.66
N VAL A 25 15.27 5.98 -35.39
CA VAL A 25 15.08 4.80 -34.53
C VAL A 25 15.93 4.97 -33.28
N THR A 26 15.30 4.95 -32.13
CA THR A 26 15.93 5.24 -30.83
C THR A 26 16.05 4.02 -29.92
N ASN A 27 15.56 2.86 -30.36
CA ASN A 27 15.62 1.61 -29.59
C ASN A 27 16.07 0.45 -30.52
N LYS A 28 17.08 -0.28 -30.09
CA LYS A 28 17.57 -1.46 -30.84
C LYS A 28 16.51 -2.55 -31.04
N ASN A 29 15.51 -2.62 -30.16
CA ASN A 29 14.43 -3.59 -30.31
C ASN A 29 13.51 -3.30 -31.50
N ASP A 30 13.59 -2.10 -32.09
CA ASP A 30 12.81 -1.71 -33.27
C ASP A 30 13.52 -2.00 -34.57
N TYR A 31 14.75 -2.57 -34.57
CA TYR A 31 15.50 -2.85 -35.78
C TYR A 31 14.84 -3.92 -36.65
N LEU A 32 14.23 -4.93 -36.06
CA LEU A 32 13.50 -5.95 -36.81
C LEU A 32 12.27 -5.35 -37.50
N ASP A 33 11.53 -4.49 -36.80
CA ASP A 33 10.37 -3.80 -37.37
C ASP A 33 10.80 -2.87 -38.52
N LEU A 34 11.96 -2.21 -38.38
CA LEU A 34 12.55 -1.39 -39.45
C LEU A 34 12.93 -2.22 -40.68
N ILE A 35 13.60 -3.36 -40.51
CA ILE A 35 13.98 -4.25 -41.60
C ILE A 35 12.74 -4.72 -42.35
N ASN A 36 11.72 -5.21 -41.63
CA ASN A 36 10.46 -5.65 -42.21
C ASN A 36 9.73 -4.54 -42.98
N GLU A 37 9.80 -3.30 -42.46
CA GLU A 37 9.21 -2.13 -43.12
C GLU A 37 9.91 -1.79 -44.42
N ILE A 38 11.25 -1.79 -44.43
CA ILE A 38 12.08 -1.53 -45.63
C ILE A 38 11.86 -2.61 -46.70
N GLU A 39 11.85 -3.87 -46.31
CA GLU A 39 11.61 -4.99 -47.24
C GLU A 39 10.22 -4.90 -47.87
N ARG A 40 9.18 -4.69 -47.05
CA ARG A 40 7.79 -4.57 -47.51
C ARG A 40 7.59 -3.41 -48.49
N ASN A 41 8.29 -2.31 -48.27
CA ASN A 41 8.14 -1.08 -49.04
C ASN A 41 9.26 -0.86 -50.08
N LYS A 42 9.94 -1.94 -50.52
CA LYS A 42 10.97 -1.91 -51.60
C LYS A 42 12.08 -0.86 -51.36
N GLY A 43 12.68 -0.90 -50.17
CA GLY A 43 13.75 0.00 -49.78
C GLY A 43 13.31 1.35 -49.17
N LYS A 44 12.02 1.56 -48.98
CA LYS A 44 11.45 2.81 -48.42
C LYS A 44 10.76 2.56 -47.07
N THR A 45 10.40 3.64 -46.41
CA THR A 45 9.58 3.59 -45.18
C THR A 45 8.30 4.38 -45.40
N SER A 46 7.18 3.86 -44.89
CA SER A 46 5.89 4.57 -44.93
C SER A 46 5.88 5.79 -44.00
N LEU A 47 5.07 6.78 -44.32
CA LEU A 47 4.88 7.96 -43.48
C LEU A 47 4.37 7.54 -42.09
N LYS A 48 3.41 6.59 -42.02
CA LYS A 48 2.85 6.08 -40.77
C LYS A 48 3.92 5.45 -39.86
N PHE A 49 4.88 4.72 -40.46
CA PHE A 49 5.98 4.12 -39.69
C PHE A 49 6.93 5.19 -39.16
N ARG A 50 7.26 6.21 -39.96
CA ARG A 50 8.10 7.35 -39.53
C ARG A 50 7.44 8.15 -38.41
N GLU A 51 6.14 8.42 -38.52
CA GLU A 51 5.34 9.10 -37.51
C GLU A 51 5.33 8.32 -36.17
N TYR A 52 5.14 7.01 -36.24
CA TYR A 52 5.19 6.13 -35.08
C TYR A 52 6.58 6.15 -34.40
N MET A 53 7.66 6.06 -35.17
CA MET A 53 9.03 6.14 -34.66
C MET A 53 9.36 7.54 -34.09
N SER A 54 8.83 8.59 -34.69
CA SER A 54 8.93 9.96 -34.16
C SER A 54 8.25 10.07 -32.78
N SER A 55 7.07 9.51 -32.61
CA SER A 55 6.37 9.42 -31.31
C SER A 55 7.26 8.74 -30.25
N LYS A 56 7.91 7.62 -30.60
CA LYS A 56 8.84 6.92 -29.69
C LYS A 56 10.06 7.76 -29.33
N ALA A 57 10.61 8.51 -30.29
CA ALA A 57 11.76 9.37 -30.11
C ALA A 57 11.46 10.54 -29.17
N PHE A 58 10.33 11.24 -29.37
CA PHE A 58 9.89 12.27 -28.43
C PHE A 58 9.55 11.71 -27.04
N GLY A 59 8.96 10.51 -26.97
CA GLY A 59 8.73 9.82 -25.69
C GLY A 59 10.03 9.54 -24.92
N LEU A 60 11.10 9.14 -25.62
CA LEU A 60 12.42 8.89 -25.01
C LEU A 60 13.05 10.20 -24.50
N THR A 61 13.07 11.26 -25.30
CA THR A 61 13.67 12.52 -24.87
C THR A 61 12.89 13.18 -23.73
N ALA A 62 11.55 13.13 -23.77
CA ALA A 62 10.70 13.62 -22.67
C ALA A 62 10.95 12.84 -21.36
N TYR A 63 11.09 11.51 -21.45
CA TYR A 63 11.42 10.65 -20.30
C TYR A 63 12.79 11.04 -19.74
N TYR A 64 13.80 11.25 -20.58
CA TYR A 64 15.15 11.64 -20.19
C TYR A 64 15.16 12.99 -19.47
N ASP A 65 14.54 14.01 -20.05
CA ASP A 65 14.45 15.34 -19.45
C ASP A 65 13.66 15.33 -18.13
N ALA A 66 12.56 14.56 -18.06
CA ALA A 66 11.78 14.42 -16.84
C ALA A 66 12.60 13.78 -15.70
N MET A 67 13.47 12.82 -16.01
CA MET A 67 14.38 12.24 -15.01
C MET A 67 15.39 13.25 -14.50
N ILE A 68 16.01 14.02 -15.39
CA ILE A 68 16.97 15.07 -15.02
C ILE A 68 16.29 16.11 -14.12
N ALA A 69 15.12 16.59 -14.54
CA ALA A 69 14.34 17.57 -13.77
C ALA A 69 14.00 17.04 -12.36
N ASN A 70 13.54 15.79 -12.25
CA ASN A 70 13.22 15.20 -10.95
C ASN A 70 14.48 14.96 -10.09
N TRP A 71 15.63 14.64 -10.70
CA TRP A 71 16.90 14.52 -9.99
C TRP A 71 17.33 15.87 -9.38
N PHE A 72 17.25 16.97 -10.14
CA PHE A 72 17.54 18.31 -9.63
C PHE A 72 16.59 18.71 -8.50
N ASN A 73 15.29 18.47 -8.67
CA ASN A 73 14.30 18.73 -7.63
C ASN A 73 14.61 17.98 -6.33
N GLN A 74 15.05 16.72 -6.42
CA GLN A 74 15.47 15.95 -5.24
C GLN A 74 16.73 16.51 -4.60
N LYS A 75 17.76 16.85 -5.40
CA LYS A 75 19.02 17.44 -4.93
C LYS A 75 18.78 18.76 -4.20
N LEU A 76 17.92 19.61 -4.76
CA LEU A 76 17.56 20.91 -4.22
C LEU A 76 16.45 20.86 -3.15
N LYS A 77 15.93 19.66 -2.83
CA LYS A 77 14.83 19.44 -1.88
C LYS A 77 13.53 20.18 -2.24
N ILE A 78 13.30 20.44 -3.53
CA ILE A 78 12.08 21.06 -4.05
C ILE A 78 11.00 19.97 -4.16
N LYS A 79 9.99 20.03 -3.29
CA LYS A 79 8.91 19.03 -3.26
C LYS A 79 7.83 19.31 -4.30
N PHE A 80 7.46 20.57 -4.44
CA PHE A 80 6.37 21.04 -5.29
C PHE A 80 6.91 22.07 -6.28
N PRO A 81 7.58 21.65 -7.37
CA PRO A 81 8.10 22.56 -8.40
C PRO A 81 6.94 23.19 -9.17
N GLU A 82 7.18 24.36 -9.77
CA GLU A 82 6.22 25.07 -10.62
C GLU A 82 5.69 24.15 -11.76
N ARG A 83 6.59 23.38 -12.38
CA ARG A 83 6.24 22.40 -13.42
C ARG A 83 6.57 21.01 -12.92
N LYS A 84 5.54 20.19 -12.68
CA LYS A 84 5.68 18.83 -12.19
C LYS A 84 5.72 17.84 -13.36
N THR A 85 6.82 17.11 -13.49
CA THR A 85 6.96 16.02 -14.46
C THR A 85 6.79 14.67 -13.78
N ILE A 86 6.09 13.76 -14.45
CA ILE A 86 5.93 12.35 -14.07
C ILE A 86 6.52 11.53 -15.21
N PHE A 87 7.37 10.56 -14.89
CA PHE A 87 7.98 9.70 -15.89
C PHE A 87 7.85 8.24 -15.48
N GLY A 88 7.78 7.36 -16.47
CA GLY A 88 7.73 5.93 -16.25
C GLY A 88 7.99 5.18 -17.55
N ARG A 89 8.80 4.12 -17.47
CA ARG A 89 8.97 3.18 -18.56
C ARG A 89 7.94 2.05 -18.39
N LYS A 90 7.25 1.67 -19.47
CA LYS A 90 6.32 0.54 -19.46
C LYS A 90 7.10 -0.72 -19.07
N PHE A 91 6.73 -1.29 -17.94
CA PHE A 91 7.32 -2.52 -17.45
C PHE A 91 6.61 -3.74 -18.04
N LYS A 92 5.27 -3.71 -17.97
CA LYS A 92 4.44 -4.81 -18.41
C LYS A 92 3.03 -4.33 -18.75
N GLU A 93 2.46 -4.87 -19.80
CA GLU A 93 1.04 -4.80 -20.05
C GLU A 93 0.33 -5.82 -19.15
N LEU A 94 -0.74 -5.38 -18.50
CA LEU A 94 -1.53 -6.22 -17.61
C LEU A 94 -2.75 -6.75 -18.37
N ARG A 95 -3.23 -7.89 -17.95
CA ARG A 95 -4.35 -8.55 -18.62
C ARG A 95 -5.61 -7.67 -18.72
N TYR A 96 -5.87 -6.87 -17.68
CA TYR A 96 -6.92 -5.85 -17.60
C TYR A 96 -6.68 -4.94 -16.37
N GLY A 97 -7.46 -3.86 -16.22
CA GLY A 97 -7.43 -2.95 -15.08
C GLY A 97 -8.14 -3.50 -13.84
N GLU A 98 -8.87 -2.66 -13.12
CA GLU A 98 -9.72 -3.14 -12.02
C GLU A 98 -10.81 -4.08 -12.53
N ASN A 99 -11.33 -3.80 -13.73
CA ASN A 99 -12.39 -4.57 -14.37
C ASN A 99 -11.93 -5.14 -15.72
N PRO A 100 -12.50 -6.28 -16.18
CA PRO A 100 -12.07 -6.97 -17.39
C PRO A 100 -12.10 -6.14 -18.68
N HIS A 101 -12.96 -5.16 -18.77
CA HIS A 101 -13.10 -4.28 -19.94
C HIS A 101 -12.07 -3.13 -19.98
N GLN A 102 -11.31 -2.91 -18.90
CA GLN A 102 -10.33 -1.82 -18.79
C GLN A 102 -8.93 -2.32 -19.18
N LYS A 103 -8.30 -1.65 -20.13
CA LYS A 103 -6.89 -1.90 -20.44
C LYS A 103 -5.99 -1.28 -19.37
N SER A 104 -4.88 -1.93 -19.04
CA SER A 104 -3.93 -1.41 -18.06
C SER A 104 -2.50 -1.84 -18.32
N SER A 105 -1.56 -1.07 -17.81
CA SER A 105 -0.13 -1.37 -17.85
C SER A 105 0.54 -0.92 -16.56
N LEU A 106 1.58 -1.64 -16.16
CA LEU A 106 2.48 -1.23 -15.09
C LEU A 106 3.63 -0.42 -15.66
N TYR A 107 3.87 0.74 -15.10
CA TYR A 107 5.03 1.58 -15.40
C TYR A 107 5.98 1.63 -14.21
N VAL A 108 7.28 1.70 -14.48
CA VAL A 108 8.32 1.85 -13.46
C VAL A 108 9.13 3.12 -13.72
N ASN A 109 9.44 3.83 -12.66
CA ASN A 109 10.26 5.05 -12.70
C ASN A 109 11.74 4.75 -12.41
N SER A 110 12.26 3.68 -13.01
CA SER A 110 13.62 3.18 -12.82
C SER A 110 14.15 2.56 -14.10
N TYR A 111 15.47 2.66 -14.32
CA TYR A 111 16.15 1.98 -15.42
C TYR A 111 16.26 0.47 -15.23
N ASN A 112 16.22 0.00 -14.00
CA ASN A 112 16.45 -1.41 -13.69
C ASN A 112 15.18 -2.09 -13.17
N ASP A 113 14.66 -3.07 -13.91
CA ASP A 113 13.44 -3.81 -13.57
C ASP A 113 13.57 -4.60 -12.26
N LYS A 114 14.79 -5.06 -11.93
CA LYS A 114 15.09 -5.73 -10.66
C LYS A 114 14.90 -4.81 -9.46
N GLU A 115 14.77 -3.53 -9.69
CA GLU A 115 14.58 -2.53 -8.64
C GLU A 115 13.19 -2.53 -8.01
N LEU A 116 12.16 -3.16 -8.59
CA LEU A 116 10.88 -3.34 -7.91
C LEU A 116 11.03 -4.14 -6.61
N GLY A 117 12.03 -5.02 -6.54
CA GLY A 117 12.26 -5.86 -5.36
C GLY A 117 11.17 -6.89 -5.11
N LEU A 118 10.29 -7.11 -6.08
CA LEU A 118 9.24 -8.12 -6.09
C LEU A 118 9.69 -9.27 -7.00
N ASN A 119 10.13 -10.38 -6.40
CA ASN A 119 10.57 -11.55 -7.14
C ASN A 119 9.50 -12.64 -7.08
N GLN A 120 8.75 -12.82 -8.16
CA GLN A 120 7.70 -13.83 -8.25
C GLN A 120 8.32 -15.22 -8.49
N LEU A 121 8.08 -16.15 -7.55
CA LEU A 121 8.62 -17.51 -7.53
C LEU A 121 7.63 -18.56 -8.04
N ASN A 122 6.34 -18.24 -8.07
CA ASN A 122 5.25 -19.14 -8.51
C ASN A 122 4.00 -18.36 -8.88
N GLY A 123 3.10 -19.04 -9.60
CA GLY A 123 1.73 -18.60 -9.83
C GLY A 123 1.51 -17.87 -11.15
N LYS A 124 0.24 -17.53 -11.38
CA LYS A 124 -0.18 -16.73 -12.53
C LYS A 124 0.43 -15.31 -12.47
N GLU A 125 0.42 -14.63 -13.59
CA GLU A 125 0.79 -13.21 -13.66
C GLU A 125 -0.03 -12.36 -12.68
N LEU A 126 0.63 -11.32 -12.14
CA LEU A 126 -0.02 -10.35 -11.27
C LEU A 126 -0.99 -9.47 -12.09
N SER A 127 -2.21 -9.33 -11.59
CA SER A 127 -3.21 -8.40 -12.12
C SER A 127 -3.04 -7.01 -11.53
N TYR A 128 -3.77 -6.03 -12.09
CA TYR A 128 -3.86 -4.68 -11.53
C TYR A 128 -4.29 -4.70 -10.05
N ASN A 129 -5.33 -5.45 -9.71
CA ASN A 129 -5.81 -5.58 -8.34
C ASN A 129 -4.78 -6.24 -7.42
N ASN A 130 -4.02 -7.24 -7.93
CA ASN A 130 -2.94 -7.83 -7.12
C ASN A 130 -1.86 -6.80 -6.80
N TYR A 131 -1.43 -5.97 -7.76
CA TYR A 131 -0.46 -4.90 -7.48
C TYR A 131 -0.98 -3.90 -6.45
N ASN A 132 -2.25 -3.49 -6.55
CA ASN A 132 -2.86 -2.58 -5.59
C ASN A 132 -2.83 -3.15 -4.16
N ASP A 133 -3.26 -4.40 -3.99
CA ASP A 133 -3.27 -5.09 -2.69
C ASP A 133 -1.85 -5.37 -2.17
N ILE A 134 -0.91 -5.73 -3.05
CA ILE A 134 0.50 -5.93 -2.72
C ILE A 134 1.10 -4.64 -2.15
N TYR A 135 0.97 -3.51 -2.84
CA TYR A 135 1.55 -2.26 -2.35
C TYR A 135 0.88 -1.76 -1.08
N ALA A 136 -0.44 -1.94 -0.94
CA ALA A 136 -1.15 -1.65 0.31
C ALA A 136 -0.62 -2.51 1.47
N SER A 137 -0.43 -3.81 1.26
CA SER A 137 0.11 -4.72 2.27
C SER A 137 1.56 -4.40 2.67
N LEU A 138 2.39 -4.02 1.69
CA LEU A 138 3.79 -3.63 1.92
C LEU A 138 3.91 -2.31 2.69
N ASP A 139 3.09 -1.31 2.40
CA ASP A 139 3.08 -0.05 3.14
C ASP A 139 2.74 -0.28 4.62
N ILE A 140 1.78 -1.17 4.92
CA ILE A 140 1.44 -1.57 6.28
C ILE A 140 2.59 -2.34 6.92
N LEU A 141 3.11 -3.37 6.23
CA LEU A 141 4.13 -4.27 6.76
C LEU A 141 5.40 -3.53 7.17
N LEU A 142 5.82 -2.55 6.37
CA LEU A 142 7.00 -1.73 6.66
C LEU A 142 6.83 -0.84 7.89
N SER A 143 5.60 -0.52 8.26
CA SER A 143 5.31 0.28 9.46
C SER A 143 5.29 -0.53 10.76
N MET A 144 5.21 -1.87 10.67
CA MET A 144 5.12 -2.76 11.84
C MET A 144 6.46 -2.98 12.56
N GLY A 145 7.57 -2.45 12.03
CA GLY A 145 8.88 -2.56 12.63
C GLY A 145 9.55 -3.92 12.42
N LYS A 146 10.43 -4.32 13.36
CA LYS A 146 11.28 -5.50 13.23
C LYS A 146 10.66 -6.79 13.77
N SER A 147 9.69 -6.69 14.67
CA SER A 147 9.02 -7.87 15.25
C SER A 147 8.26 -8.64 14.18
N PRO A 148 8.18 -9.96 14.27
CA PRO A 148 7.46 -10.77 13.30
C PRO A 148 6.02 -10.30 13.14
N SER A 149 5.67 -9.88 11.94
CA SER A 149 4.37 -9.27 11.62
C SER A 149 3.78 -9.90 10.37
N THR A 150 2.49 -10.16 10.43
CA THR A 150 1.66 -10.62 9.32
C THR A 150 0.58 -9.60 9.04
N VAL A 151 0.43 -9.25 7.78
CA VAL A 151 -0.59 -8.33 7.25
C VAL A 151 -1.42 -9.08 6.22
N ILE A 152 -2.73 -9.02 6.33
CA ILE A 152 -3.66 -9.58 5.35
C ILE A 152 -4.49 -8.44 4.79
N VAL A 153 -4.49 -8.31 3.47
CA VAL A 153 -5.16 -7.23 2.74
C VAL A 153 -6.12 -7.79 1.69
N LYS A 154 -7.23 -7.14 1.51
CA LYS A 154 -8.14 -7.33 0.38
C LYS A 154 -8.76 -6.00 -0.01
N HIS A 155 -8.77 -5.70 -1.31
CA HIS A 155 -9.27 -4.43 -1.86
C HIS A 155 -8.58 -3.20 -1.23
N ALA A 156 -7.24 -3.28 -1.10
CA ALA A 156 -6.37 -2.28 -0.49
C ALA A 156 -6.70 -1.91 0.97
N ASN A 157 -7.52 -2.70 1.65
CA ASN A 157 -7.87 -2.56 3.06
C ASN A 157 -7.35 -3.74 3.89
N PRO A 158 -6.84 -3.55 5.10
CA PRO A 158 -6.47 -4.68 5.95
C PRO A 158 -7.69 -5.44 6.46
N CYS A 159 -7.63 -6.76 6.33
CA CYS A 159 -8.57 -7.70 6.95
C CYS A 159 -8.07 -8.16 8.31
N GLY A 160 -6.75 -8.16 8.52
CA GLY A 160 -6.15 -8.52 9.79
C GLY A 160 -4.65 -8.24 9.80
N ILE A 161 -4.16 -7.79 10.95
CA ILE A 161 -2.76 -7.48 11.20
C ILE A 161 -2.40 -8.01 12.57
N SER A 162 -1.23 -8.66 12.67
CA SER A 162 -0.70 -9.09 13.96
C SER A 162 0.81 -9.00 13.99
N THR A 163 1.33 -8.54 15.12
CA THR A 163 2.74 -8.57 15.48
C THR A 163 2.91 -9.51 16.68
N ASN A 164 3.76 -10.53 16.57
CA ASN A 164 3.94 -11.53 17.64
C ASN A 164 5.39 -12.03 17.66
N LYS A 165 5.82 -12.62 18.76
CA LYS A 165 7.14 -13.26 18.84
C LYS A 165 7.25 -14.52 17.96
N SER A 166 6.14 -15.24 17.77
CA SER A 166 6.04 -16.44 16.93
C SER A 166 5.50 -16.09 15.55
N PHE A 167 6.15 -16.55 14.49
CA PHE A 167 5.69 -16.43 13.09
C PHE A 167 4.31 -17.05 12.91
N PHE A 168 4.11 -18.25 13.47
CA PHE A 168 2.85 -18.98 13.41
C PHE A 168 1.72 -18.21 14.10
N SER A 169 1.97 -17.70 15.32
CA SER A 169 0.98 -16.92 16.06
C SER A 169 0.67 -15.59 15.37
N SER A 170 1.67 -14.93 14.75
CA SER A 170 1.46 -13.73 13.95
C SER A 170 0.46 -13.98 12.82
N PHE A 171 0.68 -15.03 12.04
CA PHE A 171 -0.24 -15.42 10.97
C PHE A 171 -1.63 -15.80 11.50
N LYS A 172 -1.70 -16.70 12.49
CA LYS A 172 -2.97 -17.20 13.05
C LYS A 172 -3.83 -16.07 13.60
N ASN A 173 -3.24 -15.14 14.34
CA ASN A 173 -3.97 -14.01 14.91
C ASN A 173 -4.42 -13.00 13.84
N ALA A 174 -3.57 -12.70 12.85
CA ALA A 174 -3.97 -11.83 11.74
C ALA A 174 -5.14 -12.44 10.95
N TYR A 175 -5.07 -13.73 10.63
CA TYR A 175 -6.12 -14.43 9.89
C TYR A 175 -7.44 -14.51 10.69
N ALA A 176 -7.36 -14.69 12.00
CA ALA A 176 -8.52 -14.82 12.87
C ALA A 176 -9.32 -13.50 13.05
N CYS A 177 -8.78 -12.35 12.64
CA CYS A 177 -9.50 -11.06 12.73
C CYS A 177 -10.76 -11.05 11.86
N ASP A 178 -10.62 -11.52 10.59
CA ASP A 178 -11.74 -11.61 9.64
C ASP A 178 -11.43 -12.72 8.61
N PRO A 179 -11.64 -13.99 8.95
CA PRO A 179 -11.35 -15.10 8.05
C PRO A 179 -12.16 -15.10 6.76
N ILE A 180 -13.36 -14.53 6.80
CA ILE A 180 -14.24 -14.42 5.62
C ILE A 180 -13.64 -13.45 4.61
N SER A 181 -13.27 -12.24 5.04
CA SER A 181 -12.64 -11.26 4.16
C SER A 181 -11.24 -11.65 3.72
N ALA A 182 -10.50 -12.42 4.54
CA ALA A 182 -9.17 -12.92 4.21
C ALA A 182 -9.18 -13.97 3.07
N PHE A 183 -10.33 -14.59 2.79
CA PHE A 183 -10.48 -15.53 1.68
C PHE A 183 -10.18 -14.84 0.33
N GLY A 184 -9.21 -15.37 -0.42
CA GLY A 184 -8.74 -14.78 -1.67
C GLY A 184 -7.92 -13.51 -1.50
N GLY A 185 -7.48 -13.18 -0.28
CA GLY A 185 -6.67 -12.01 0.00
C GLY A 185 -5.19 -12.18 -0.28
N VAL A 186 -4.45 -11.10 0.00
CA VAL A 186 -2.99 -11.01 -0.09
C VAL A 186 -2.41 -11.04 1.32
N ILE A 187 -1.45 -11.94 1.56
CA ILE A 187 -0.70 -12.01 2.82
C ILE A 187 0.70 -11.46 2.63
N ALA A 188 1.16 -10.62 3.55
CA ALA A 188 2.53 -10.14 3.60
C ALA A 188 3.15 -10.38 4.99
N CYS A 189 4.35 -10.98 5.00
CA CYS A 189 5.12 -11.30 6.19
C CYS A 189 6.52 -10.64 6.13
N ASN A 190 6.97 -10.02 7.24
CA ASN A 190 8.30 -9.43 7.32
C ASN A 190 9.38 -10.44 7.73
N PHE A 191 9.09 -11.72 7.69
CA PHE A 191 9.97 -12.83 8.04
C PHE A 191 9.96 -13.91 6.94
N LYS A 192 10.85 -14.88 7.07
CA LYS A 192 10.96 -16.05 6.18
C LYS A 192 9.87 -17.08 6.52
N ILE A 193 9.16 -17.57 5.53
CA ILE A 193 8.14 -18.61 5.73
C ILE A 193 8.81 -19.96 5.98
N THR A 194 8.47 -20.57 7.12
CA THR A 194 8.92 -21.91 7.52
C THR A 194 7.98 -22.99 7.01
N LYS A 195 8.42 -24.27 7.02
CA LYS A 195 7.62 -25.43 6.60
C LYS A 195 6.27 -25.50 7.31
N ASN A 196 6.28 -25.47 8.66
CA ASN A 196 5.05 -25.58 9.47
C ASN A 196 4.05 -24.46 9.18
N LEU A 197 4.56 -23.23 8.95
CA LEU A 197 3.71 -22.11 8.60
C LEU A 197 3.14 -22.25 7.18
N ALA A 198 3.93 -22.76 6.24
CA ALA A 198 3.48 -23.03 4.87
C ALA A 198 2.36 -24.08 4.84
N GLU A 199 2.44 -25.12 5.65
CA GLU A 199 1.38 -26.13 5.80
C GLU A 199 0.06 -25.50 6.28
N GLU A 200 0.11 -24.59 7.26
CA GLU A 200 -1.09 -23.90 7.75
C GLU A 200 -1.66 -22.90 6.72
N ILE A 201 -0.79 -22.13 6.06
CA ILE A 201 -1.17 -21.22 4.99
C ILE A 201 -1.79 -21.99 3.82
N ASN A 202 -1.26 -23.18 3.51
CA ASN A 202 -1.75 -24.00 2.40
C ASN A 202 -3.19 -24.50 2.58
N LYS A 203 -3.69 -24.57 3.82
CA LYS A 203 -5.10 -24.90 4.13
C LYS A 203 -6.06 -23.76 3.77
N LYS A 204 -5.55 -22.54 3.47
CA LYS A 204 -6.37 -21.37 3.20
C LYS A 204 -6.36 -21.06 1.70
N PHE A 205 -7.46 -20.48 1.20
CA PHE A 205 -7.49 -19.96 -0.16
C PHE A 205 -6.98 -18.50 -0.15
N LEU A 206 -5.84 -18.29 -0.83
CA LEU A 206 -5.16 -17.00 -0.94
C LEU A 206 -4.73 -16.79 -2.39
N GLU A 207 -4.69 -15.55 -2.83
CA GLU A 207 -4.22 -15.22 -4.17
C GLU A 207 -2.72 -14.93 -4.23
N VAL A 208 -2.19 -14.26 -3.21
CA VAL A 208 -0.79 -13.82 -3.17
C VAL A 208 -0.21 -14.00 -1.76
N ILE A 209 1.03 -14.46 -1.71
CA ILE A 209 1.85 -14.50 -0.50
C ILE A 209 3.15 -13.74 -0.76
N LEU A 210 3.43 -12.76 0.09
CA LEU A 210 4.69 -12.02 0.12
C LEU A 210 5.45 -12.35 1.40
N ALA A 211 6.75 -12.63 1.28
CA ALA A 211 7.60 -12.85 2.45
C ALA A 211 9.06 -12.47 2.19
N ARG A 212 9.82 -12.26 3.26
CA ARG A 212 11.28 -12.05 3.17
C ARG A 212 12.03 -13.37 3.00
N GLY A 213 11.58 -14.19 2.04
CA GLY A 213 12.12 -15.50 1.71
C GLY A 213 11.23 -16.64 2.17
N PHE A 214 11.60 -17.84 1.73
CA PHE A 214 10.90 -19.10 1.99
C PHE A 214 11.94 -20.21 2.25
N GLU A 215 11.68 -21.11 3.17
CA GLU A 215 12.44 -22.36 3.28
C GLU A 215 12.16 -23.24 2.06
N LYS A 216 13.09 -24.13 1.70
CA LYS A 216 12.93 -25.02 0.53
C LYS A 216 11.64 -25.83 0.60
N ASP A 217 11.40 -26.48 1.76
CA ASP A 217 10.20 -27.29 1.99
C ASP A 217 8.93 -26.44 1.98
N ALA A 218 8.98 -25.24 2.58
CA ALA A 218 7.86 -24.28 2.56
C ALA A 218 7.49 -23.90 1.13
N LEU A 219 8.49 -23.58 0.31
CA LEU A 219 8.28 -23.22 -1.08
C LEU A 219 7.70 -24.39 -1.88
N SER A 220 8.19 -25.62 -1.66
CA SER A 220 7.65 -26.82 -2.29
C SER A 220 6.17 -27.03 -1.98
N ILE A 221 5.79 -26.95 -0.70
CA ILE A 221 4.39 -27.08 -0.25
C ILE A 221 3.49 -26.04 -0.92
N LEU A 222 3.90 -24.76 -0.93
CA LEU A 222 3.09 -23.68 -1.47
C LEU A 222 2.97 -23.74 -3.00
N LYS A 223 4.00 -24.24 -3.70
CA LYS A 223 3.99 -24.43 -5.17
C LYS A 223 3.01 -25.49 -5.65
N ASN A 224 2.52 -26.38 -4.79
CA ASN A 224 1.46 -27.34 -5.14
C ASN A 224 0.18 -26.59 -5.59
N LYS A 225 -0.02 -25.35 -5.14
CA LYS A 225 -1.07 -24.47 -5.65
C LYS A 225 -0.58 -23.70 -6.87
N LYS A 226 -0.74 -24.27 -8.07
CA LYS A 226 -0.24 -23.70 -9.35
C LYS A 226 -0.61 -22.23 -9.59
N ASN A 227 -1.77 -21.77 -9.09
CA ASN A 227 -2.27 -20.41 -9.29
C ASN A 227 -1.82 -19.43 -8.20
N LEU A 228 -1.30 -19.91 -7.06
CA LEU A 228 -0.86 -19.08 -5.94
C LEU A 228 0.38 -18.29 -6.33
N ARG A 229 0.30 -16.98 -6.23
CA ARG A 229 1.41 -16.08 -6.51
C ARG A 229 2.29 -15.99 -5.27
N ILE A 230 3.51 -16.50 -5.36
CA ILE A 230 4.50 -16.49 -4.29
C ILE A 230 5.56 -15.46 -4.64
N ILE A 231 5.75 -14.46 -3.79
CA ILE A 231 6.63 -13.32 -4.06
C ILE A 231 7.64 -13.17 -2.92
N ASP A 232 8.92 -13.22 -3.27
CA ASP A 232 10.00 -12.87 -2.36
C ASP A 232 10.23 -11.35 -2.40
N ILE A 233 10.09 -10.74 -1.21
CA ILE A 233 10.26 -9.30 -0.98
C ILE A 233 11.55 -8.97 -0.21
N SER A 234 12.50 -9.89 -0.12
CA SER A 234 13.78 -9.69 0.62
C SER A 234 14.55 -8.46 0.14
N LYS A 235 14.44 -8.14 -1.17
CA LYS A 235 15.07 -6.99 -1.81
C LYS A 235 14.18 -5.75 -1.93
N TYR A 236 12.92 -5.83 -1.46
CA TYR A 236 11.98 -4.71 -1.57
C TYR A 236 12.40 -3.53 -0.70
N LYS A 237 12.42 -2.34 -1.29
CA LYS A 237 12.66 -1.06 -0.60
C LYS A 237 11.60 -0.05 -1.03
N GLN A 238 10.95 0.59 -0.06
CA GLN A 238 10.02 1.67 -0.35
C GLN A 238 10.79 2.91 -0.86
N ARG A 239 10.42 3.40 -2.05
CA ARG A 239 11.13 4.50 -2.70
C ARG A 239 10.33 5.79 -2.74
N SER A 240 9.02 5.69 -2.94
CA SER A 240 8.19 6.89 -3.07
C SER A 240 8.07 7.64 -1.75
N LYS A 241 8.32 8.94 -1.79
CA LYS A 241 8.13 9.87 -0.67
C LYS A 241 6.79 10.61 -0.77
N THR A 242 6.15 10.58 -1.92
CA THR A 242 4.88 11.25 -2.21
C THR A 242 3.84 10.26 -2.74
N THR A 243 2.58 10.60 -2.64
CA THR A 243 1.47 9.94 -3.33
C THR A 243 0.92 10.88 -4.40
N LEU A 244 0.42 10.28 -5.46
CA LEU A 244 -0.20 10.97 -6.60
C LEU A 244 -1.57 10.36 -6.82
N GLN A 245 -2.57 11.22 -6.99
CA GLN A 245 -3.93 10.81 -7.35
C GLN A 245 -4.35 11.58 -8.59
N ALA A 246 -4.68 10.86 -9.66
CA ALA A 246 -5.08 11.43 -10.94
C ALA A 246 -6.59 11.66 -11.00
N PHE A 247 -6.97 12.78 -11.60
CA PHE A 247 -8.35 13.16 -11.91
C PHE A 247 -8.44 13.61 -13.37
N SER A 248 -9.64 13.91 -13.84
CA SER A 248 -9.80 14.47 -15.18
C SER A 248 -9.09 15.84 -15.29
N GLY A 249 -8.05 15.90 -16.14
CA GLY A 249 -7.29 17.13 -16.40
C GLY A 249 -6.42 17.65 -15.26
N SER A 250 -6.31 16.93 -14.14
CA SER A 250 -5.52 17.34 -12.98
C SER A 250 -4.98 16.16 -12.18
N PHE A 251 -4.05 16.42 -11.27
CA PHE A 251 -3.60 15.43 -10.30
C PHE A 251 -3.20 16.11 -8.99
N LEU A 252 -3.49 15.45 -7.88
CA LEU A 252 -3.05 15.86 -6.56
C LEU A 252 -1.75 15.16 -6.20
N VAL A 253 -0.83 15.89 -5.61
CA VAL A 253 0.42 15.36 -5.06
C VAL A 253 0.53 15.78 -3.60
N GLN A 254 0.80 14.82 -2.73
CA GLN A 254 1.06 15.07 -1.31
C GLN A 254 2.21 14.21 -0.80
N ASP A 255 2.81 14.62 0.31
CA ASP A 255 3.75 13.75 1.03
C ASP A 255 3.03 12.47 1.50
N LYS A 256 3.72 11.33 1.45
CA LYS A 256 3.24 10.15 2.19
C LYS A 256 3.14 10.51 3.66
N ASP A 257 2.05 10.11 4.29
CA ASP A 257 1.92 10.22 5.74
C ASP A 257 2.98 9.35 6.44
N LYS A 258 4.04 10.00 6.92
CA LYS A 258 5.16 9.39 7.62
C LYS A 258 5.15 9.65 9.11
N ILE A 259 4.10 10.35 9.59
CA ILE A 259 4.04 10.69 11.00
C ILE A 259 3.93 9.40 11.80
N ILE A 260 4.89 9.25 12.71
CA ILE A 260 4.97 8.13 13.64
C ILE A 260 4.29 8.53 14.94
N PHE A 261 3.68 7.56 15.60
CA PHE A 261 3.16 7.72 16.95
C PHE A 261 4.19 8.36 17.89
N ASN A 262 3.84 9.51 18.47
CA ASN A 262 4.75 10.24 19.35
C ASN A 262 4.26 10.21 20.79
N LYS A 263 4.92 9.37 21.61
CA LYS A 263 4.60 9.19 23.02
C LYS A 263 4.64 10.49 23.84
N LYS A 264 5.48 11.45 23.46
CA LYS A 264 5.62 12.74 24.15
C LYS A 264 4.45 13.70 23.88
N LYS A 265 3.69 13.47 22.82
CA LYS A 265 2.52 14.30 22.45
C LYS A 265 1.20 13.72 22.91
N LEU A 266 1.20 12.57 23.61
CA LEU A 266 -0.03 11.94 24.09
C LEU A 266 -0.60 12.74 25.26
N GLU A 267 -1.92 12.96 25.22
CA GLU A 267 -2.68 13.51 26.32
C GLU A 267 -3.59 12.43 26.90
N PHE A 268 -3.46 12.17 28.19
CA PHE A 268 -4.35 11.25 28.91
C PHE A 268 -5.50 12.07 29.51
N VAL A 269 -6.62 12.12 28.79
CA VAL A 269 -7.70 13.08 29.02
C VAL A 269 -8.78 12.58 30.00
N THR A 270 -8.77 11.30 30.37
CA THR A 270 -9.71 10.72 31.35
C THR A 270 -9.09 10.58 32.73
N LYS A 271 -9.96 10.42 33.78
CA LYS A 271 -9.53 10.18 35.16
C LYS A 271 -8.67 8.90 35.28
N HIS A 272 -9.10 7.82 34.64
CA HIS A 272 -8.32 6.58 34.54
C HIS A 272 -7.30 6.69 33.40
N LYS A 273 -6.01 6.51 33.72
CA LYS A 273 -4.90 6.67 32.76
C LYS A 273 -4.36 5.33 32.31
N PRO A 274 -3.88 5.22 31.05
CA PRO A 274 -3.14 4.05 30.58
C PRO A 274 -1.87 3.81 31.39
N THR A 275 -1.50 2.55 31.50
CA THR A 275 -0.23 2.10 32.09
C THR A 275 0.90 2.11 31.03
N LYS A 276 2.15 1.96 31.47
CA LYS A 276 3.28 1.81 30.54
C LYS A 276 3.11 0.60 29.61
N ASN A 277 2.50 -0.48 30.08
CA ASN A 277 2.22 -1.68 29.28
C ASN A 277 1.17 -1.43 28.20
N ASP A 278 0.17 -0.57 28.48
CA ASP A 278 -0.85 -0.22 27.50
C ASP A 278 -0.27 0.58 26.31
N LEU A 279 0.87 1.28 26.48
CA LEU A 279 1.43 2.16 25.45
C LEU A 279 1.86 1.43 24.16
N LYS A 280 2.36 0.20 24.24
CA LYS A 280 2.71 -0.58 23.06
C LYS A 280 1.50 -0.97 22.23
N GLU A 281 0.44 -1.35 22.92
CA GLU A 281 -0.84 -1.72 22.28
C GLU A 281 -1.53 -0.48 21.69
N ILE A 282 -1.50 0.65 22.39
CA ILE A 282 -2.00 1.95 21.90
C ILE A 282 -1.27 2.35 20.62
N GLU A 283 0.07 2.25 20.60
CA GLU A 283 0.90 2.53 19.44
C GLU A 283 0.54 1.62 18.27
N PHE A 284 0.40 0.32 18.52
CA PHE A 284 0.01 -0.64 17.48
C PHE A 284 -1.37 -0.31 16.92
N ALA A 285 -2.38 -0.15 17.77
CA ALA A 285 -3.76 0.14 17.36
C ALA A 285 -3.85 1.42 16.51
N PHE A 286 -3.18 2.49 16.97
CA PHE A 286 -3.18 3.77 16.26
C PHE A 286 -2.40 3.70 14.94
N ASN A 287 -1.26 3.03 14.90
CA ASN A 287 -0.50 2.82 13.66
C ASN A 287 -1.29 2.00 12.63
N VAL A 288 -2.08 1.02 13.07
CA VAL A 288 -2.96 0.25 12.17
C VAL A 288 -4.07 1.13 11.62
N SER A 289 -4.70 1.99 12.45
CA SER A 289 -5.82 2.84 11.99
C SER A 289 -5.45 3.76 10.84
N LYS A 290 -4.19 4.18 10.74
CA LYS A 290 -3.63 4.97 9.64
C LYS A 290 -3.79 4.33 8.26
N TYR A 291 -3.83 2.99 8.17
CA TYR A 291 -3.87 2.24 6.92
C TYR A 291 -5.27 1.75 6.55
N VAL A 292 -6.24 1.97 7.40
CA VAL A 292 -7.65 1.63 7.16
C VAL A 292 -8.34 2.80 6.47
N LYS A 293 -9.14 2.51 5.45
CA LYS A 293 -9.93 3.56 4.77
C LYS A 293 -10.89 4.27 5.72
N SER A 294 -10.91 5.58 5.64
CA SER A 294 -11.73 6.47 6.51
C SER A 294 -13.24 6.35 6.19
N ASN A 295 -14.14 6.49 7.18
CA ASN A 295 -13.82 6.54 8.59
C ASN A 295 -13.35 5.17 9.06
N ALA A 296 -12.32 5.16 9.93
CA ALA A 296 -11.69 3.93 10.40
C ALA A 296 -11.81 3.75 11.91
N ILE A 297 -12.24 2.56 12.32
CA ILE A 297 -12.18 2.10 13.72
C ILE A 297 -11.50 0.73 13.73
N VAL A 298 -10.46 0.60 14.55
CA VAL A 298 -9.69 -0.63 14.70
C VAL A 298 -9.74 -1.09 16.14
N LEU A 299 -10.21 -2.30 16.37
CA LEU A 299 -10.15 -2.96 17.68
C LEU A 299 -8.91 -3.87 17.71
N THR A 300 -8.13 -3.78 18.79
CA THR A 300 -6.92 -4.58 18.97
C THR A 300 -6.85 -5.23 20.35
N ASN A 301 -6.17 -6.36 20.40
CA ASN A 301 -5.83 -7.07 21.62
C ASN A 301 -4.55 -7.86 21.42
N ASN A 302 -3.56 -7.72 22.29
CA ASN A 302 -2.26 -8.37 22.23
C ASN A 302 -1.55 -8.18 20.87
N LEU A 303 -1.40 -6.92 20.45
CA LEU A 303 -0.78 -6.50 19.18
C LEU A 303 -1.36 -7.23 17.96
N SER A 304 -2.65 -7.48 17.99
CA SER A 304 -3.41 -8.11 16.91
C SER A 304 -4.74 -7.41 16.73
N THR A 305 -5.14 -7.18 15.51
CA THR A 305 -6.49 -6.70 15.21
C THR A 305 -7.51 -7.79 15.52
N ILE A 306 -8.64 -7.41 16.07
CA ILE A 306 -9.74 -8.33 16.38
C ILE A 306 -11.05 -7.91 15.71
N GLY A 307 -11.11 -6.68 15.18
CA GLY A 307 -12.24 -6.17 14.41
C GLY A 307 -11.86 -4.84 13.76
N ILE A 308 -12.25 -4.67 12.51
CA ILE A 308 -11.97 -3.46 11.72
C ILE A 308 -13.27 -2.98 11.08
N GLY A 309 -13.64 -1.73 11.33
CA GLY A 309 -14.65 -0.99 10.59
C GLY A 309 -13.99 0.05 9.71
N ALA A 310 -14.19 -0.07 8.40
CA ALA A 310 -13.45 0.67 7.39
C ALA A 310 -14.37 1.33 6.36
N GLY A 311 -14.01 2.53 5.89
CA GLY A 311 -14.58 3.14 4.70
C GLY A 311 -16.05 3.56 4.83
N GLN A 312 -16.52 3.82 6.05
CA GLN A 312 -17.90 4.25 6.27
C GLN A 312 -18.03 5.77 6.27
N PRO A 313 -19.06 6.32 5.63
CA PRO A 313 -19.36 7.76 5.73
C PRO A 313 -19.59 8.22 7.18
N SER A 314 -20.17 7.35 8.01
CA SER A 314 -20.45 7.62 9.43
C SER A 314 -19.46 6.86 10.34
N ARG A 315 -18.89 7.57 11.32
CA ARG A 315 -17.95 6.95 12.29
C ARG A 315 -18.66 5.96 13.22
N ILE A 316 -19.91 6.21 13.57
CA ILE A 316 -20.71 5.26 14.37
C ILE A 316 -20.89 3.92 13.65
N ASP A 317 -21.03 3.92 12.31
CA ASP A 317 -21.17 2.69 11.55
C ASP A 317 -19.85 1.92 11.51
N SER A 318 -18.72 2.61 11.40
CA SER A 318 -17.39 1.98 11.56
C SER A 318 -17.22 1.35 12.94
N CYS A 319 -17.72 1.99 14.01
CA CYS A 319 -17.73 1.41 15.38
C CYS A 319 -18.56 0.13 15.43
N LYS A 320 -19.78 0.17 14.89
CA LYS A 320 -20.70 -0.98 14.87
C LYS A 320 -20.09 -2.15 14.10
N ILE A 321 -19.54 -1.90 12.90
CA ILE A 321 -18.90 -2.93 12.06
C ILE A 321 -17.69 -3.54 12.78
N ALA A 322 -16.81 -2.73 13.37
CA ALA A 322 -15.67 -3.23 14.11
C ALA A 322 -16.08 -4.13 15.28
N VAL A 323 -17.07 -3.69 16.06
CA VAL A 323 -17.62 -4.46 17.18
C VAL A 323 -18.32 -5.74 16.69
N GLN A 324 -19.12 -5.66 15.64
CA GLN A 324 -19.81 -6.82 15.08
C GLN A 324 -18.82 -7.90 14.62
N LYS A 325 -17.80 -7.53 13.86
CA LYS A 325 -16.75 -8.47 13.41
C LYS A 325 -16.00 -9.07 14.58
N ALA A 326 -15.58 -8.24 15.54
CA ALA A 326 -14.91 -8.73 16.74
C ALA A 326 -15.80 -9.69 17.55
N SER A 327 -17.10 -9.39 17.70
CA SER A 327 -18.06 -10.23 18.41
C SER A 327 -18.26 -11.58 17.71
N PHE A 328 -18.23 -11.59 16.40
CA PHE A 328 -18.41 -12.81 15.62
C PHE A 328 -17.17 -13.71 15.63
N PHE A 329 -15.97 -13.14 15.39
CA PHE A 329 -14.75 -13.93 15.22
C PHE A 329 -13.88 -14.03 16.47
N GLN A 330 -13.91 -13.02 17.38
CA GLN A 330 -12.96 -12.85 18.48
C GLN A 330 -13.66 -12.42 19.80
N LYS A 331 -14.87 -12.92 20.04
CA LYS A 331 -15.74 -12.50 21.17
C LYS A 331 -14.99 -12.40 22.51
N ASN A 332 -14.17 -13.40 22.83
CA ASN A 332 -13.44 -13.45 24.10
C ASN A 332 -12.32 -12.41 24.22
N LYS A 333 -11.93 -11.75 23.11
CA LYS A 333 -10.86 -10.74 23.08
C LYS A 333 -11.36 -9.31 23.10
N ILE A 334 -12.68 -9.07 22.99
CA ILE A 334 -13.23 -7.70 22.99
C ILE A 334 -13.08 -7.08 24.36
N LYS A 335 -13.39 -7.84 25.41
CA LYS A 335 -13.19 -7.37 26.77
C LYS A 335 -11.72 -7.00 26.99
N ASN A 336 -11.48 -5.79 27.48
CA ASN A 336 -10.17 -5.19 27.68
C ASN A 336 -9.39 -4.87 26.38
N SER A 337 -10.05 -4.82 25.21
CA SER A 337 -9.42 -4.39 23.95
C SER A 337 -9.20 -2.87 23.92
N ILE A 338 -8.42 -2.46 22.92
CA ILE A 338 -8.19 -1.04 22.58
C ILE A 338 -8.91 -0.72 21.28
N ALA A 339 -9.60 0.41 21.22
CA ALA A 339 -10.17 0.98 20.01
C ALA A 339 -9.34 2.18 19.56
N ALA A 340 -8.85 2.17 18.34
CA ALA A 340 -8.21 3.32 17.71
C ALA A 340 -9.08 3.87 16.58
N SER A 341 -9.15 5.19 16.50
CA SER A 341 -9.86 5.93 15.47
C SER A 341 -8.89 6.81 14.69
N ASP A 342 -9.06 6.84 13.37
CA ASP A 342 -8.25 7.66 12.45
C ASP A 342 -8.46 9.17 12.62
N ALA A 343 -9.62 9.59 13.19
CA ALA A 343 -9.95 10.97 13.52
C ALA A 343 -10.76 11.06 14.83
N PHE A 344 -11.13 12.28 15.24
CA PHE A 344 -11.90 12.51 16.45
C PHE A 344 -13.33 11.96 16.37
N PHE A 345 -13.93 11.68 17.51
CA PHE A 345 -15.35 11.37 17.61
C PHE A 345 -16.16 12.67 17.65
N PRO A 346 -17.05 12.90 16.67
CA PRO A 346 -17.86 14.11 16.65
C PRO A 346 -18.98 14.10 17.72
N PHE A 347 -19.39 12.90 18.15
CA PHE A 347 -20.45 12.66 19.13
C PHE A 347 -20.07 11.49 20.04
N ALA A 348 -20.76 11.36 21.17
CA ALA A 348 -20.52 10.28 22.13
C ALA A 348 -21.13 8.92 21.74
N ASP A 349 -21.95 8.85 20.69
CA ASP A 349 -22.62 7.62 20.22
C ASP A 349 -21.64 6.51 19.82
N GLY A 350 -20.59 6.87 19.08
CA GLY A 350 -19.55 5.94 18.69
C GLY A 350 -18.83 5.31 19.87
N ILE A 351 -18.41 6.14 20.85
CA ILE A 351 -17.74 5.62 22.04
C ILE A 351 -18.70 4.82 22.95
N LYS A 352 -19.98 5.18 23.05
CA LYS A 352 -20.98 4.38 23.77
C LYS A 352 -21.09 2.96 23.21
N SER A 353 -21.04 2.80 21.87
CA SER A 353 -21.02 1.50 21.20
C SER A 353 -19.79 0.69 21.59
N LEU A 354 -18.59 1.31 21.58
CA LEU A 354 -17.33 0.67 21.95
C LEU A 354 -17.30 0.29 23.45
N ILE A 355 -17.76 1.16 24.31
CA ILE A 355 -17.86 0.94 25.77
C ILE A 355 -18.79 -0.25 26.07
N LYS A 356 -19.97 -0.28 25.44
CA LYS A 356 -20.95 -1.38 25.59
C LYS A 356 -20.34 -2.74 25.17
N ALA A 357 -19.46 -2.74 24.17
CA ALA A 357 -18.77 -3.94 23.73
C ALA A 357 -17.65 -4.41 24.68
N GLY A 358 -17.20 -3.57 25.63
CA GLY A 358 -16.17 -3.91 26.61
C GLY A 358 -14.77 -3.39 26.27
N VAL A 359 -14.66 -2.42 25.37
CA VAL A 359 -13.40 -1.71 25.08
C VAL A 359 -12.92 -0.98 26.34
N LYS A 360 -11.63 -1.13 26.67
CA LYS A 360 -11.01 -0.55 27.86
C LYS A 360 -10.28 0.77 27.61
N ILE A 361 -9.74 0.93 26.42
CA ILE A 361 -8.97 2.12 26.02
C ILE A 361 -9.46 2.60 24.67
N ILE A 362 -9.66 3.91 24.54
CA ILE A 362 -9.99 4.58 23.26
C ILE A 362 -8.87 5.53 22.90
N VAL A 363 -8.38 5.43 21.66
CA VAL A 363 -7.30 6.25 21.13
C VAL A 363 -7.84 7.05 19.94
N GLN A 364 -7.70 8.36 19.97
CA GLN A 364 -8.17 9.28 18.94
C GLN A 364 -7.33 10.55 18.90
N PRO A 365 -7.39 11.36 17.85
CA PRO A 365 -6.68 12.64 17.79
C PRO A 365 -7.13 13.70 18.80
N GLY A 366 -8.43 13.73 19.15
CA GLY A 366 -9.05 14.88 19.80
C GLY A 366 -9.23 16.07 18.84
N GLY A 367 -9.77 17.19 19.35
CA GLY A 367 -10.00 18.41 18.60
C GLY A 367 -11.43 18.61 18.11
N SER A 368 -12.39 17.84 18.63
CA SER A 368 -13.82 18.08 18.44
C SER A 368 -14.32 19.16 19.39
N ILE A 369 -15.26 19.97 18.95
CA ILE A 369 -16.02 20.89 19.82
C ILE A 369 -16.69 20.13 20.97
N ARG A 370 -17.03 18.84 20.74
CA ARG A 370 -17.69 17.97 21.71
C ARG A 370 -16.72 17.05 22.48
N ASP A 371 -15.44 17.32 22.50
CA ASP A 371 -14.47 16.50 23.24
C ASP A 371 -14.83 16.35 24.72
N LYS A 372 -15.37 17.40 25.36
CA LYS A 372 -15.83 17.35 26.77
C LYS A 372 -16.94 16.30 26.97
N GLU A 373 -17.92 16.22 26.06
CA GLU A 373 -18.99 15.23 26.08
C GLU A 373 -18.41 13.81 25.96
N VAL A 374 -17.54 13.60 24.99
CA VAL A 374 -16.90 12.33 24.71
C VAL A 374 -16.05 11.85 25.89
N ILE A 375 -15.25 12.75 26.49
CA ILE A 375 -14.45 12.47 27.70
C ILE A 375 -15.32 12.13 28.89
N ASN A 376 -16.43 12.85 29.10
CA ASN A 376 -17.35 12.59 30.20
C ASN A 376 -17.98 11.20 30.12
N GLU A 377 -18.41 10.76 28.93
CA GLU A 377 -18.93 9.41 28.71
C GLU A 377 -17.87 8.33 28.99
N ALA A 378 -16.63 8.52 28.54
CA ALA A 378 -15.54 7.62 28.88
C ALA A 378 -15.24 7.55 30.36
N ASN A 379 -15.29 8.70 31.07
CA ASN A 379 -15.09 8.76 32.52
C ASN A 379 -16.21 8.05 33.32
N LYS A 380 -17.47 8.20 32.91
CA LYS A 380 -18.63 7.50 33.53
C LYS A 380 -18.44 5.98 33.45
N ALA A 381 -17.93 5.50 32.33
CA ALA A 381 -17.67 4.07 32.07
C ALA A 381 -16.31 3.58 32.60
N LYS A 382 -15.51 4.41 33.24
CA LYS A 382 -14.12 4.12 33.68
C LYS A 382 -13.21 3.67 32.56
N VAL A 383 -13.49 4.10 31.31
CA VAL A 383 -12.68 3.81 30.10
C VAL A 383 -11.58 4.87 30.00
N LYS A 384 -10.38 4.40 29.68
CA LYS A 384 -9.21 5.26 29.46
C LYS A 384 -9.32 5.90 28.08
N MET A 385 -9.01 7.19 27.94
CA MET A 385 -8.96 7.87 26.65
C MET A 385 -7.66 8.61 26.46
N VAL A 386 -7.10 8.45 25.25
CA VAL A 386 -5.83 9.03 24.84
C VAL A 386 -6.03 9.87 23.59
N PHE A 387 -5.60 11.13 23.64
CA PHE A 387 -5.50 12.00 22.47
C PHE A 387 -4.09 11.98 21.90
N THR A 388 -4.00 11.70 20.60
CA THR A 388 -2.72 11.63 19.88
C THR A 388 -2.32 12.94 19.23
N LYS A 389 -3.27 13.89 19.06
CA LYS A 389 -3.11 15.14 18.30
C LYS A 389 -2.73 14.96 16.83
N ILE A 390 -2.86 13.76 16.32
CA ILE A 390 -2.51 13.39 14.93
C ILE A 390 -3.72 12.68 14.31
N ARG A 391 -4.17 13.18 13.16
CA ARG A 391 -5.22 12.58 12.35
C ARG A 391 -4.58 11.81 11.17
N HIS A 392 -5.16 10.67 10.81
CA HIS A 392 -4.69 9.81 9.73
C HIS A 392 -5.82 9.45 8.75
N PHE A 393 -6.34 10.42 8.02
CA PHE A 393 -7.30 10.11 6.96
C PHE A 393 -6.63 9.39 5.79
N LYS A 394 -7.33 8.37 5.28
CA LYS A 394 -6.98 7.62 4.07
C LYS A 394 -8.25 7.39 3.23
N HIS A 395 -8.29 7.97 2.06
CA HIS A 395 -9.39 7.84 1.09
C HIS A 395 -9.01 6.94 -0.08
#